data_46ad7ed66f98e180deeef1d223373932
#
_entry.id   46ad7ed66f98e180deeef1d223373932
#
_cell.length_a   1.000
_cell.length_b   1.000
_cell.length_c   1.000
_cell.angle_alpha   90.00
_cell.angle_beta   90.00
_cell.angle_gamma   90.00
#
_symmetry.space_group_name_H-M   'P 1'
#
loop_
_entity.id
_entity.type
_entity.pdbx_description
1 polymer ?
#
loop_
_entity_poly.entity_id
_entity_poly.type
_entity_poly.pdbx_seq_one_letter_code
_entity_poly.pdbx_strand_id
1 'polypeptide(L)'
;VLDHFQRGPERRAAQAEAAWRPLPFREVMGSVWLIVGFGAVGQAVAARARGFGARIIGVRRDQAAHPLADTLASPAAMTGLLPTAAVVVLSAPLSAATRHMADAAFFAAMKAESVLVNVGRGALADEAALLEALSRGRPAHAVLDVFETEPLPPGHPFWRHGRIALTAHASGMTGGQDVRNEALFLDNLGRFMAGEPLLGEADPRDVLAS
;
A
#
# COMPACT_ATOMS: atom_id res chain seq x y z
N VAL A 1 3.57 5.10 -7.06
CA VAL A 1 2.33 5.46 -7.78
C VAL A 1 2.56 6.65 -8.70
N LEU A 2 3.00 7.81 -8.22
CA LEU A 2 3.19 9.01 -9.05
C LEU A 2 4.10 8.73 -10.25
N ASP A 3 5.23 8.07 -10.06
CA ASP A 3 6.16 7.71 -11.14
C ASP A 3 5.47 6.88 -12.24
N HIS A 4 4.62 5.91 -11.85
CA HIS A 4 3.84 5.12 -12.80
C HIS A 4 2.78 5.97 -13.51
N PHE A 5 1.99 6.76 -12.78
CA PHE A 5 0.95 7.60 -13.39
C PHE A 5 1.54 8.62 -14.37
N GLN A 6 2.70 9.16 -14.08
CA GLN A 6 3.41 10.13 -14.92
C GLN A 6 4.29 9.48 -15.99
N ARG A 7 4.26 8.15 -16.13
CA ARG A 7 5.08 7.41 -17.11
C ARG A 7 6.58 7.71 -16.92
N GLY A 8 7.03 7.67 -15.66
CA GLY A 8 8.40 8.00 -15.27
C GLY A 8 9.48 7.23 -16.04
N PRO A 9 9.39 5.91 -16.22
CA PRO A 9 10.35 5.14 -17.02
C PRO A 9 10.50 5.67 -18.44
N GLU A 10 9.40 5.92 -19.15
CA GLU A 10 9.42 6.42 -20.52
C GLU A 10 9.93 7.86 -20.63
N ARG A 11 9.64 8.70 -19.60
CA ARG A 11 10.19 10.07 -19.54
C ARG A 11 11.69 10.04 -19.34
N ARG A 12 12.20 9.17 -18.46
CA ARG A 12 13.66 9.01 -18.26
C ARG A 12 14.33 8.45 -19.51
N ALA A 13 13.71 7.52 -20.23
CA ALA A 13 14.24 7.03 -21.50
C ALA A 13 14.30 8.13 -22.57
N ALA A 14 13.22 8.91 -22.73
CA ALA A 14 13.20 10.03 -23.66
C ALA A 14 14.28 11.09 -23.33
N GLN A 15 14.49 11.36 -22.04
CA GLN A 15 15.56 12.26 -21.59
C GLN A 15 16.96 11.72 -21.94
N ALA A 16 17.19 10.42 -21.71
CA ALA A 16 18.48 9.79 -22.02
C ALA A 16 18.78 9.80 -23.54
N GLU A 17 17.74 9.73 -24.37
CA GLU A 17 17.82 9.82 -25.84
C GLU A 17 17.83 11.26 -26.35
N ALA A 18 17.82 12.28 -25.48
CA ALA A 18 17.64 13.70 -25.83
C ALA A 18 16.42 13.94 -26.76
N ALA A 19 15.36 13.13 -26.58
CA ALA A 19 14.18 13.16 -27.43
C ALA A 19 13.06 13.98 -26.76
N TRP A 20 12.65 15.07 -27.40
CA TRP A 20 11.50 15.88 -26.97
C TRP A 20 10.20 15.16 -27.30
N ARG A 21 9.67 14.37 -26.31
CA ARG A 21 8.45 13.57 -26.47
C ARG A 21 7.38 14.05 -25.49
N PRO A 22 6.31 14.71 -25.92
CA PRO A 22 5.12 14.94 -25.07
C PRO A 22 4.46 13.61 -24.74
N LEU A 23 4.48 13.23 -23.46
CA LEU A 23 3.87 11.98 -22.97
C LEU A 23 2.68 12.33 -22.07
N PRO A 24 1.44 12.15 -22.53
CA PRO A 24 0.25 12.29 -21.69
C PRO A 24 0.32 11.34 -20.49
N PHE A 25 -0.16 11.77 -19.35
CA PHE A 25 -0.13 11.00 -18.10
C PHE A 25 -1.49 11.00 -17.39
N ARG A 26 -1.62 10.11 -16.42
CA ARG A 26 -2.82 10.01 -15.60
C ARG A 26 -2.70 10.96 -14.41
N GLU A 27 -3.81 11.63 -14.08
CA GLU A 27 -3.90 12.44 -12.88
C GLU A 27 -4.29 11.59 -11.66
N VAL A 28 -3.82 11.99 -10.49
CA VAL A 28 -4.29 11.46 -9.22
C VAL A 28 -5.65 12.07 -8.85
N MET A 29 -5.87 13.32 -9.24
CA MET A 29 -7.13 14.03 -9.00
C MET A 29 -8.34 13.22 -9.50
N GLY A 30 -9.33 13.04 -8.63
CA GLY A 30 -10.53 12.26 -8.92
C GLY A 30 -10.35 10.75 -8.95
N SER A 31 -9.11 10.22 -8.88
CA SER A 31 -8.88 8.78 -8.82
C SER A 31 -9.33 8.20 -7.48
N VAL A 32 -9.86 6.97 -7.50
CA VAL A 32 -10.27 6.25 -6.29
C VAL A 32 -9.10 5.42 -5.75
N TRP A 33 -8.78 5.60 -4.47
CA TRP A 33 -7.78 4.84 -3.75
C TRP A 33 -8.47 3.98 -2.70
N LEU A 34 -8.34 2.67 -2.80
CA LEU A 34 -8.79 1.69 -1.82
C LEU A 34 -7.63 1.35 -0.90
N ILE A 35 -7.73 1.71 0.38
CA ILE A 35 -6.68 1.51 1.37
C ILE A 35 -7.13 0.41 2.32
N VAL A 36 -6.54 -0.77 2.15
CA VAL A 36 -6.82 -1.97 2.96
C VAL A 36 -5.92 -1.96 4.19
N GLY A 37 -6.54 -1.81 5.37
CA GLY A 37 -5.86 -1.51 6.61
C GLY A 37 -5.78 0.01 6.85
N PHE A 38 -6.87 0.62 7.32
CA PHE A 38 -6.97 2.06 7.56
C PHE A 38 -6.51 2.44 8.97
N GLY A 39 -5.32 1.92 9.36
CA GLY A 39 -4.57 2.27 10.58
C GLY A 39 -3.62 3.45 10.33
N ALA A 40 -2.59 3.62 11.17
CA ALA A 40 -1.66 4.75 11.11
C ALA A 40 -0.99 4.91 9.71
N VAL A 41 -0.49 3.80 9.11
CA VAL A 41 0.13 3.83 7.79
C VAL A 41 -0.90 4.16 6.71
N GLY A 42 -2.07 3.50 6.71
CA GLY A 42 -3.12 3.76 5.74
C GLY A 42 -3.65 5.19 5.80
N GLN A 43 -3.82 5.76 6.99
CA GLN A 43 -4.20 7.15 7.20
C GLN A 43 -3.12 8.12 6.69
N ALA A 44 -1.85 7.82 6.91
CA ALA A 44 -0.75 8.63 6.40
C ALA A 44 -0.69 8.63 4.86
N VAL A 45 -0.99 7.50 4.22
CA VAL A 45 -1.15 7.40 2.76
C VAL A 45 -2.36 8.21 2.30
N ALA A 46 -3.51 8.06 2.97
CA ALA A 46 -4.75 8.79 2.67
C ALA A 46 -4.54 10.30 2.70
N ALA A 47 -3.90 10.83 3.75
CA ALA A 47 -3.63 12.26 3.90
C ALA A 47 -2.84 12.80 2.69
N ARG A 48 -1.85 12.06 2.21
CA ARG A 48 -1.03 12.46 1.06
C ARG A 48 -1.79 12.36 -0.27
N ALA A 49 -2.53 11.26 -0.46
CA ALA A 49 -3.32 11.05 -1.67
C ALA A 49 -4.44 12.11 -1.81
N ARG A 50 -5.10 12.48 -0.69
CA ARG A 50 -6.08 13.58 -0.66
C ARG A 50 -5.46 14.92 -1.05
N GLY A 51 -4.21 15.19 -0.69
CA GLY A 51 -3.49 16.38 -1.12
C GLY A 51 -3.36 16.50 -2.65
N PHE A 52 -3.42 15.38 -3.36
CA PHE A 52 -3.47 15.31 -4.83
C PHE A 52 -4.90 15.21 -5.39
N GLY A 53 -5.93 15.36 -4.56
CA GLY A 53 -7.33 15.28 -4.99
C GLY A 53 -7.88 13.87 -5.20
N ALA A 54 -7.26 12.83 -4.65
CA ALA A 54 -7.79 11.47 -4.68
C ALA A 54 -9.01 11.31 -3.78
N ARG A 55 -9.93 10.41 -4.17
CA ARG A 55 -11.04 9.93 -3.34
C ARG A 55 -10.58 8.68 -2.57
N ILE A 56 -10.81 8.67 -1.26
CA ILE A 56 -10.30 7.62 -0.37
C ILE A 56 -11.42 6.72 0.12
N ILE A 57 -11.28 5.43 -0.13
CA ILE A 57 -12.06 4.37 0.50
C ILE A 57 -11.13 3.62 1.44
N GLY A 58 -11.36 3.73 2.75
CA GLY A 58 -10.61 2.98 3.75
C GLY A 58 -11.32 1.66 4.07
N VAL A 59 -10.56 0.57 4.23
CA VAL A 59 -11.09 -0.72 4.69
C VAL A 59 -10.52 -1.01 6.07
N ARG A 60 -11.41 -1.14 7.05
CA ARG A 60 -11.08 -1.53 8.44
C ARG A 60 -12.28 -2.19 9.13
N ARG A 61 -12.04 -2.84 10.25
CA ARG A 61 -13.10 -3.49 11.04
C ARG A 61 -14.08 -2.48 11.64
N ASP A 62 -13.56 -1.45 12.26
CA ASP A 62 -14.35 -0.31 12.74
C ASP A 62 -14.62 0.69 11.61
N GLN A 63 -15.88 0.96 11.33
CA GLN A 63 -16.31 1.84 10.25
C GLN A 63 -16.74 3.22 10.72
N ALA A 64 -16.41 3.62 11.96
CA ALA A 64 -16.66 4.98 12.43
C ALA A 64 -16.02 6.00 11.49
N ALA A 65 -16.76 7.05 11.16
CA ALA A 65 -16.33 8.07 10.21
C ALA A 65 -14.94 8.62 10.54
N HIS A 66 -14.14 8.89 9.51
CA HIS A 66 -12.79 9.41 9.68
C HIS A 66 -12.53 10.53 8.66
N PRO A 67 -11.94 11.67 9.07
CA PRO A 67 -11.79 12.86 8.22
C PRO A 67 -10.88 12.63 6.98
N LEU A 68 -10.04 11.61 6.99
CA LEU A 68 -9.16 11.26 5.87
C LEU A 68 -9.79 10.25 4.87
N ALA A 69 -11.00 9.74 5.13
CA ALA A 69 -11.70 8.83 4.23
C ALA A 69 -13.02 9.43 3.75
N ASP A 70 -13.31 9.33 2.47
CA ASP A 70 -14.62 9.68 1.92
C ASP A 70 -15.64 8.59 2.25
N THR A 71 -15.17 7.35 2.38
CA THR A 71 -15.96 6.19 2.77
C THR A 71 -15.10 5.22 3.58
N LEU A 72 -15.67 4.63 4.63
CA LEU A 72 -15.09 3.47 5.31
C LEU A 72 -15.96 2.24 5.04
N ALA A 73 -15.30 1.13 4.75
CA ALA A 73 -15.94 -0.14 4.41
C ALA A 73 -15.41 -1.26 5.31
N SER A 74 -16.22 -2.29 5.51
CA SER A 74 -15.79 -3.51 6.19
C SER A 74 -14.89 -4.35 5.29
N PRO A 75 -14.05 -5.24 5.85
CA PRO A 75 -13.28 -6.20 5.08
C PRO A 75 -14.15 -7.06 4.15
N ALA A 76 -15.37 -7.42 4.56
CA ALA A 76 -16.30 -8.22 3.75
C ALA A 76 -16.78 -7.48 2.48
N ALA A 77 -16.84 -6.14 2.49
CA ALA A 77 -17.25 -5.35 1.33
C ALA A 77 -16.10 -5.10 0.34
N MET A 78 -14.86 -5.41 0.71
CA MET A 78 -13.65 -5.04 -0.03
C MET A 78 -13.67 -5.51 -1.49
N THR A 79 -14.01 -6.77 -1.73
CA THR A 79 -13.99 -7.37 -3.08
C THR A 79 -14.88 -6.61 -4.06
N GLY A 80 -16.05 -6.13 -3.61
CA GLY A 80 -16.96 -5.33 -4.44
C GLY A 80 -16.43 -3.93 -4.77
N LEU A 81 -15.42 -3.44 -4.05
CA LEU A 81 -14.83 -2.12 -4.25
C LEU A 81 -13.61 -2.14 -5.19
N LEU A 82 -12.95 -3.29 -5.34
CA LEU A 82 -11.75 -3.46 -6.17
C LEU A 82 -11.95 -2.97 -7.63
N PRO A 83 -13.09 -3.22 -8.32
CA PRO A 83 -13.28 -2.78 -9.70
C PRO A 83 -13.30 -1.25 -9.86
N THR A 84 -13.55 -0.50 -8.78
CA THR A 84 -13.62 0.97 -8.82
C THR A 84 -12.27 1.63 -8.56
N ALA A 85 -11.34 0.92 -7.92
CA ALA A 85 -10.09 1.49 -7.43
C ALA A 85 -9.04 1.64 -8.54
N ALA A 86 -8.52 2.85 -8.69
CA ALA A 86 -7.35 3.12 -9.52
C ALA A 86 -6.04 2.73 -8.82
N VAL A 87 -6.03 2.78 -7.48
CA VAL A 87 -4.91 2.36 -6.64
C VAL A 87 -5.47 1.54 -5.48
N VAL A 88 -4.86 0.39 -5.22
CA VAL A 88 -5.15 -0.44 -4.05
C VAL A 88 -3.89 -0.49 -3.19
N VAL A 89 -4.01 -0.09 -1.92
CA VAL A 89 -2.90 -0.06 -0.96
C VAL A 89 -3.13 -1.10 0.11
N LEU A 90 -2.19 -2.03 0.28
CA LEU A 90 -2.17 -3.00 1.37
C LEU A 90 -1.31 -2.44 2.50
N SER A 91 -1.94 -2.13 3.63
CA SER A 91 -1.32 -1.61 4.86
C SER A 91 -1.96 -2.23 6.12
N ALA A 92 -2.66 -3.35 5.94
CA ALA A 92 -3.20 -4.14 7.04
C ALA A 92 -2.08 -4.87 7.80
N PRO A 93 -2.25 -5.17 9.10
CA PRO A 93 -1.36 -6.09 9.79
C PRO A 93 -1.49 -7.51 9.21
N LEU A 94 -0.41 -8.28 9.29
CA LEU A 94 -0.44 -9.69 8.93
C LEU A 94 -1.01 -10.50 10.09
N SER A 95 -2.04 -11.27 9.80
CA SER A 95 -2.69 -12.21 10.72
C SER A 95 -3.16 -13.43 9.94
N ALA A 96 -3.68 -14.44 10.62
CA ALA A 96 -4.29 -15.60 9.94
C ALA A 96 -5.41 -15.20 8.97
N ALA A 97 -6.17 -14.14 9.29
CA ALA A 97 -7.28 -13.65 8.47
C ALA A 97 -6.82 -12.78 7.28
N THR A 98 -5.59 -12.26 7.30
CA THR A 98 -5.08 -11.35 6.26
C THR A 98 -3.96 -11.97 5.41
N ARG A 99 -3.43 -13.13 5.82
CA ARG A 99 -2.46 -13.88 5.01
C ARG A 99 -3.06 -14.23 3.65
N HIS A 100 -2.36 -13.86 2.57
CA HIS A 100 -2.78 -14.06 1.18
C HIS A 100 -4.20 -13.53 0.90
N MET A 101 -4.62 -12.48 1.61
CA MET A 101 -5.91 -11.84 1.34
C MET A 101 -6.00 -11.27 -0.09
N ALA A 102 -4.85 -10.87 -0.65
CA ALA A 102 -4.72 -10.51 -2.05
C ALA A 102 -4.27 -11.75 -2.84
N ASP A 103 -5.22 -12.62 -3.12
CA ASP A 103 -5.11 -13.85 -3.89
C ASP A 103 -5.49 -13.65 -5.37
N ALA A 104 -5.54 -14.74 -6.14
CA ALA A 104 -5.92 -14.73 -7.56
C ALA A 104 -7.31 -14.10 -7.80
N ALA A 105 -8.29 -14.34 -6.91
CA ALA A 105 -9.64 -13.79 -7.03
C ALA A 105 -9.64 -12.27 -6.75
N PHE A 106 -8.87 -11.84 -5.76
CA PHE A 106 -8.65 -10.42 -5.47
C PHE A 106 -8.06 -9.69 -6.69
N PHE A 107 -6.98 -10.22 -7.28
CA PHE A 107 -6.36 -9.60 -8.44
C PHE A 107 -7.28 -9.61 -9.66
N ALA A 108 -8.02 -10.69 -9.88
CA ALA A 108 -9.01 -10.76 -10.98
C ALA A 108 -10.11 -9.71 -10.83
N ALA A 109 -10.49 -9.35 -9.59
CA ALA A 109 -11.47 -8.31 -9.31
C ALA A 109 -10.92 -6.88 -9.43
N MET A 110 -9.60 -6.69 -9.39
CA MET A 110 -9.00 -5.36 -9.54
C MET A 110 -9.33 -4.77 -10.91
N LYS A 111 -9.47 -3.45 -10.96
CA LYS A 111 -9.63 -2.72 -12.22
C LYS A 111 -8.43 -2.94 -13.13
N ALA A 112 -8.64 -3.14 -14.42
CA ALA A 112 -7.57 -3.03 -15.41
C ALA A 112 -6.89 -1.66 -15.28
N GLU A 113 -5.60 -1.57 -15.54
CA GLU A 113 -4.78 -0.36 -15.37
C GLU A 113 -4.67 0.17 -13.92
N SER A 114 -5.17 -0.56 -12.92
CA SER A 114 -4.96 -0.21 -11.52
C SER A 114 -3.51 -0.47 -11.08
N VAL A 115 -3.14 0.15 -9.96
CA VAL A 115 -1.84 -0.05 -9.31
C VAL A 115 -2.06 -0.73 -7.96
N LEU A 116 -1.36 -1.83 -7.71
CA LEU A 116 -1.22 -2.40 -6.38
C LEU A 116 -0.03 -1.75 -5.66
N VAL A 117 -0.20 -1.45 -4.38
CA VAL A 117 0.88 -1.00 -3.49
C VAL A 117 0.88 -1.89 -2.26
N ASN A 118 2.00 -2.52 -1.93
CA ASN A 118 2.12 -3.26 -0.67
C ASN A 118 3.24 -2.64 0.20
N VAL A 119 2.81 -2.03 1.31
CA VAL A 119 3.68 -1.44 2.35
C VAL A 119 3.35 -2.01 3.74
N GLY A 120 2.56 -3.07 3.78
CA GLY A 120 2.19 -3.79 5.00
C GLY A 120 3.17 -4.92 5.31
N ARG A 121 2.88 -6.11 4.80
CA ARG A 121 3.73 -7.31 4.87
C ARG A 121 3.65 -8.08 3.56
N GLY A 122 4.73 -8.75 3.16
CA GLY A 122 4.76 -9.52 1.91
C GLY A 122 3.64 -10.53 1.81
N ALA A 123 3.46 -11.34 2.83
CA ALA A 123 2.45 -12.38 2.90
C ALA A 123 0.98 -11.89 2.96
N LEU A 124 0.70 -10.60 2.82
CA LEU A 124 -0.66 -10.10 2.53
C LEU A 124 -1.09 -10.43 1.10
N ALA A 125 -0.12 -10.55 0.18
CA ALA A 125 -0.35 -10.91 -1.20
C ALA A 125 0.27 -12.29 -1.51
N ASP A 126 -0.43 -13.10 -2.27
CA ASP A 126 0.15 -14.30 -2.89
C ASP A 126 1.02 -13.84 -4.08
N GLU A 127 2.34 -14.00 -3.94
CA GLU A 127 3.31 -13.52 -4.93
C GLU A 127 3.20 -14.25 -6.27
N ALA A 128 2.85 -15.54 -6.27
CA ALA A 128 2.65 -16.31 -7.50
C ALA A 128 1.40 -15.84 -8.25
N ALA A 129 0.30 -15.64 -7.53
CA ALA A 129 -0.93 -15.09 -8.08
C ALA A 129 -0.74 -13.66 -8.61
N LEU A 130 0.08 -12.85 -7.92
CA LEU A 130 0.41 -11.50 -8.38
C LEU A 130 1.18 -11.50 -9.71
N LEU A 131 2.18 -12.38 -9.87
CA LEU A 131 2.94 -12.51 -11.12
C LEU A 131 2.02 -12.88 -12.29
N GLU A 132 1.12 -13.85 -12.08
CA GLU A 132 0.16 -14.23 -13.10
C GLU A 132 -0.81 -13.10 -13.44
N ALA A 133 -1.30 -12.39 -12.44
CA ALA A 133 -2.20 -11.26 -12.61
C ALA A 133 -1.55 -10.10 -13.38
N LEU A 134 -0.30 -9.76 -13.06
CA LEU A 134 0.48 -8.75 -13.78
C LEU A 134 0.69 -9.13 -15.24
N SER A 135 0.91 -10.43 -15.56
CA SER A 135 1.03 -10.89 -16.95
C SER A 135 -0.24 -10.60 -17.76
N ARG A 136 -1.41 -10.66 -17.11
CA ARG A 136 -2.72 -10.35 -17.68
C ARG A 136 -3.06 -8.85 -17.65
N GLY A 137 -2.18 -8.00 -17.08
CA GLY A 137 -2.39 -6.55 -16.98
C GLY A 137 -3.41 -6.11 -15.93
N ARG A 138 -3.66 -6.94 -14.90
CA ARG A 138 -4.65 -6.68 -13.86
C ARG A 138 -4.15 -7.19 -12.49
N PRO A 139 -3.47 -6.33 -11.68
CA PRO A 139 -3.21 -4.90 -11.91
C PRO A 139 -2.22 -4.66 -13.05
N ALA A 140 -2.19 -3.42 -13.58
CA ALA A 140 -1.21 -3.03 -14.59
C ALA A 140 0.20 -2.85 -14.03
N HIS A 141 0.32 -2.53 -12.75
CA HIS A 141 1.59 -2.25 -12.09
C HIS A 141 1.51 -2.58 -10.60
N ALA A 142 2.63 -3.01 -10.01
CA ALA A 142 2.77 -3.19 -8.58
C ALA A 142 3.94 -2.37 -8.02
N VAL A 143 3.76 -1.81 -6.83
CA VAL A 143 4.79 -1.13 -6.04
C VAL A 143 4.93 -1.89 -4.73
N LEU A 144 6.04 -2.56 -4.53
CA LEU A 144 6.25 -3.49 -3.42
C LEU A 144 7.44 -3.04 -2.57
N ASP A 145 7.22 -2.86 -1.28
CA ASP A 145 8.29 -2.58 -0.31
C ASP A 145 8.60 -3.81 0.54
N VAL A 146 7.71 -4.80 0.54
CA VAL A 146 7.75 -5.98 1.39
C VAL A 146 7.49 -7.25 0.59
N PHE A 147 8.07 -8.39 1.05
CA PHE A 147 8.08 -9.67 0.33
C PHE A 147 7.79 -10.81 1.29
N GLU A 148 7.34 -11.97 0.76
CA GLU A 148 7.12 -13.17 1.59
C GLU A 148 8.42 -13.68 2.20
N THR A 149 9.50 -13.62 1.43
CA THR A 149 10.84 -13.96 1.89
C THR A 149 11.73 -12.73 1.83
N GLU A 150 12.25 -12.31 2.96
CA GLU A 150 13.17 -11.18 3.08
C GLU A 150 14.50 -11.61 3.74
N PRO A 151 15.65 -11.23 3.17
CA PRO A 151 15.86 -10.48 1.93
C PRO A 151 15.33 -11.22 0.69
N LEU A 152 14.78 -10.45 -0.29
CA LEU A 152 14.29 -11.03 -1.55
C LEU A 152 15.42 -11.75 -2.29
N PRO A 153 15.30 -13.07 -2.58
CA PRO A 153 16.37 -13.84 -3.21
C PRO A 153 16.83 -13.26 -4.55
N PRO A 154 18.14 -13.28 -4.89
CA PRO A 154 18.67 -12.69 -6.11
C PRO A 154 18.04 -13.23 -7.42
N GLY A 155 17.57 -14.49 -7.41
CA GLY A 155 16.88 -15.12 -8.55
C GLY A 155 15.39 -14.86 -8.63
N HIS A 156 14.80 -14.11 -7.68
CA HIS A 156 13.36 -13.91 -7.64
C HIS A 156 12.87 -13.15 -8.89
N PRO A 157 11.75 -13.58 -9.53
CA PRO A 157 11.26 -12.97 -10.76
C PRO A 157 10.90 -11.49 -10.62
N PHE A 158 10.56 -11.02 -9.43
CA PHE A 158 10.21 -9.61 -9.19
C PHE A 158 11.34 -8.64 -9.57
N TRP A 159 12.62 -9.02 -9.42
CA TRP A 159 13.75 -8.16 -9.75
C TRP A 159 13.77 -7.68 -11.20
N ARG A 160 13.26 -8.49 -12.11
CA ARG A 160 13.31 -8.23 -13.57
C ARG A 160 11.94 -7.99 -14.18
N HIS A 161 10.89 -7.97 -13.37
CA HIS A 161 9.54 -7.80 -13.88
C HIS A 161 9.24 -6.34 -14.23
N GLY A 162 9.06 -6.02 -15.51
CA GLY A 162 8.90 -4.64 -16.01
C GLY A 162 7.69 -3.87 -15.46
N ARG A 163 6.74 -4.57 -14.80
CA ARG A 163 5.55 -3.96 -14.17
C ARG A 163 5.64 -3.90 -12.64
N ILE A 164 6.81 -4.18 -12.07
CA ILE A 164 7.04 -4.10 -10.62
C ILE A 164 8.07 -3.02 -10.35
N ALA A 165 7.75 -2.10 -9.47
CA ALA A 165 8.71 -1.24 -8.79
C ALA A 165 8.87 -1.77 -7.36
N LEU A 166 10.10 -1.99 -6.93
CA LEU A 166 10.36 -2.52 -5.59
C LEU A 166 11.35 -1.66 -4.82
N THR A 167 11.21 -1.71 -3.49
CA THR A 167 12.16 -1.19 -2.51
C THR A 167 12.42 -2.27 -1.45
N ALA A 168 13.55 -2.21 -0.77
CA ALA A 168 14.00 -3.29 0.11
C ALA A 168 13.55 -3.05 1.56
N HIS A 169 12.24 -3.11 1.82
CA HIS A 169 11.59 -2.87 3.12
C HIS A 169 12.11 -1.59 3.79
N ALA A 170 12.18 -0.53 2.99
CA ALA A 170 12.84 0.72 3.37
C ALA A 170 11.88 1.91 3.50
N SER A 171 10.57 1.72 3.30
CA SER A 171 9.59 2.82 3.31
C SER A 171 9.51 3.54 4.66
N GLY A 172 9.91 2.90 5.76
CA GLY A 172 10.03 3.48 7.08
C GLY A 172 11.40 4.11 7.38
N MET A 173 12.45 3.77 6.63
CA MET A 173 13.83 4.20 6.89
C MET A 173 14.04 5.65 6.46
N THR A 174 13.76 6.59 7.35
CA THR A 174 13.91 8.03 7.08
C THR A 174 14.79 8.68 8.13
N GLY A 175 15.50 9.76 7.77
CA GLY A 175 16.39 10.47 8.70
C GLY A 175 15.72 11.06 9.96
N GLY A 176 14.38 11.10 10.01
CA GLY A 176 13.65 11.54 11.21
C GLY A 176 12.94 10.38 11.97
N GLN A 177 13.17 9.13 11.58
CA GLN A 177 12.47 7.99 12.18
C GLN A 177 12.83 7.82 13.65
N ASP A 178 14.11 7.85 13.98
CA ASP A 178 14.60 7.64 15.34
C ASP A 178 14.06 8.70 16.29
N VAL A 179 14.08 9.97 15.89
CA VAL A 179 13.53 11.08 16.67
C VAL A 179 12.03 10.90 16.95
N ARG A 180 11.26 10.44 15.94
CA ARG A 180 9.83 10.20 16.14
C ARG A 180 9.56 8.97 17.02
N ASN A 181 10.37 7.92 16.88
CA ASN A 181 10.24 6.73 17.71
C ASN A 181 10.59 7.04 19.17
N GLU A 182 11.66 7.81 19.40
CA GLU A 182 12.06 8.26 20.74
C GLU A 182 10.97 9.13 21.37
N ALA A 183 10.43 10.10 20.65
CA ALA A 183 9.34 10.95 21.13
C ALA A 183 8.10 10.13 21.52
N LEU A 184 7.70 9.17 20.69
CA LEU A 184 6.57 8.28 20.99
C LEU A 184 6.85 7.40 22.21
N PHE A 185 8.09 6.87 22.32
CA PHE A 185 8.48 6.07 23.47
C PHE A 185 8.42 6.87 24.78
N LEU A 186 8.94 8.09 24.78
CA LEU A 186 8.93 8.95 25.97
C LEU A 186 7.50 9.36 26.37
N ASP A 187 6.64 9.68 25.41
CA ASP A 187 5.22 9.96 25.67
C ASP A 187 4.52 8.72 26.29
N ASN A 188 4.71 7.55 25.69
CA ASN A 188 4.16 6.31 26.21
C ASN A 188 4.70 5.92 27.59
N LEU A 189 5.95 6.20 27.87
CA LEU A 189 6.53 5.99 29.22
C LEU A 189 5.82 6.88 30.24
N GLY A 190 5.60 8.16 29.92
CA GLY A 190 4.84 9.08 30.77
C GLY A 190 3.41 8.61 31.02
N ARG A 191 2.72 8.17 29.97
CA ARG A 191 1.36 7.61 30.05
C ARG A 191 1.29 6.35 30.90
N PHE A 192 2.24 5.43 30.69
CA PHE A 192 2.33 4.21 31.49
C PHE A 192 2.50 4.51 32.98
N MET A 193 3.36 5.44 33.34
CA MET A 193 3.57 5.87 34.73
C MET A 193 2.33 6.54 35.34
N ALA A 194 1.52 7.23 34.51
CA ALA A 194 0.29 7.87 34.92
C ALA A 194 -0.95 6.92 34.92
N GLY A 195 -0.80 5.67 34.46
CA GLY A 195 -1.91 4.74 34.31
C GLY A 195 -2.87 5.11 33.15
N GLU A 196 -2.40 5.87 32.17
CA GLU A 196 -3.16 6.30 31.01
C GLU A 196 -3.03 5.29 29.85
N PRO A 197 -4.02 5.24 28.92
CA PRO A 197 -3.91 4.42 27.71
C PRO A 197 -2.69 4.80 26.85
N LEU A 198 -2.00 3.81 26.30
CA LEU A 198 -0.84 4.02 25.43
C LEU A 198 -1.27 4.49 24.03
N LEU A 199 -0.39 5.24 23.37
CA LEU A 199 -0.54 5.61 21.97
C LEU A 199 -0.06 4.49 21.06
N GLY A 200 -0.82 4.19 20.01
CA GLY A 200 -0.42 3.20 19.01
C GLY A 200 -0.43 1.76 19.52
N GLU A 201 -1.21 1.46 20.55
CA GLU A 201 -1.36 0.10 21.08
C GLU A 201 -1.87 -0.84 19.99
N ALA A 202 -1.20 -1.98 19.83
CA ALA A 202 -1.60 -2.98 18.85
C ALA A 202 -2.84 -3.74 19.34
N ASP A 203 -3.80 -3.94 18.44
CA ASP A 203 -4.94 -4.81 18.72
C ASP A 203 -4.44 -6.27 18.85
N PRO A 204 -4.71 -6.97 19.94
CA PRO A 204 -4.28 -8.36 20.12
C PRO A 204 -4.70 -9.30 18.99
N ARG A 205 -5.81 -9.00 18.30
CA ARG A 205 -6.30 -9.75 17.13
C ARG A 205 -5.43 -9.62 15.90
N ASP A 206 -4.54 -8.62 15.86
CA ASP A 206 -3.63 -8.35 14.76
C ASP A 206 -2.22 -8.93 15.00
N VAL A 207 -2.00 -9.53 16.17
CA VAL A 207 -0.75 -10.23 16.48
C VAL A 207 -0.88 -11.67 15.98
N LEU A 208 0.08 -12.12 15.17
CA LEU A 208 0.18 -13.54 14.82
C LEU A 208 0.45 -14.31 16.11
N ALA A 209 -0.42 -15.26 16.42
CA ALA A 209 -0.06 -16.28 17.40
C ALA A 209 1.20 -16.99 16.88
N SER A 210 2.29 -16.80 17.60
CA SER A 210 3.59 -17.44 17.36
C SER A 210 3.51 -18.96 17.43
#